data_e05b06752df298bf02b48f07b3114609
#
_entry.id   e05b06752df298bf02b48f07b3114609
#
_cell.length_a   1.000
_cell.length_b   1.000
_cell.length_c   1.000
_cell.angle_alpha   90.00
_cell.angle_beta   90.00
_cell.angle_gamma   90.00
#
_symmetry.space_group_name_H-M   'P 1'
#
loop_
_entity.id
_entity.type
_entity.pdbx_description
1 polymer ?
#
loop_
_entity_poly.entity_id
_entity_poly.type
_entity_poly.pdbx_seq_one_letter_code
_entity_poly.pdbx_strand_id
1 'polypeptide(L)'
;MTAPARNTICLWFDRDAEAAARFYATTFPDSAVGAIHRAPGDYPDGQQGDVLVVEFTVLGLPCLGLNGGPAFRHSEAFSFQVATTTQEETDRYWNAIVGHGGQESACGWCKDRWGISWQITPVQLTRAWTHPDRAAAKRAFDAMMTMKKIDIAAIEAAVAGR
;
A
#
# COMPACT_ATOMS: atom_id res chain seq x y z
N MET A 1 14.67 11.79 -23.15
CA MET A 1 14.39 10.48 -22.54
C MET A 1 14.92 10.52 -21.11
N THR A 2 14.09 10.31 -20.11
CA THR A 2 14.52 10.18 -18.70
C THR A 2 15.29 8.86 -18.56
N ALA A 3 16.39 8.86 -17.79
CA ALA A 3 17.10 7.62 -17.48
C ALA A 3 16.16 6.65 -16.74
N PRO A 4 16.28 5.33 -16.96
CA PRO A 4 15.47 4.35 -16.23
C PRO A 4 15.77 4.41 -14.72
N ALA A 5 14.77 4.13 -13.90
CA ALA A 5 14.96 4.06 -12.46
C ALA A 5 16.02 3.02 -12.11
N ARG A 6 16.99 3.40 -11.26
CA ARG A 6 18.08 2.49 -10.84
C ARG A 6 17.63 1.43 -9.83
N ASN A 7 16.50 1.65 -9.19
CA ASN A 7 15.90 0.75 -8.21
C ASN A 7 14.39 0.76 -8.40
N THR A 8 13.80 -0.42 -8.50
CA THR A 8 12.37 -0.61 -8.76
C THR A 8 11.86 -1.73 -7.86
N ILE A 9 10.70 -1.53 -7.26
CA ILE A 9 10.04 -2.55 -6.46
C ILE A 9 9.36 -3.54 -7.41
N CYS A 10 9.73 -4.81 -7.34
CA CYS A 10 9.06 -5.87 -8.10
C CYS A 10 8.06 -6.61 -7.20
N LEU A 11 6.79 -6.58 -7.60
CA LEU A 11 5.69 -7.27 -6.92
C LEU A 11 5.29 -8.50 -7.74
N TRP A 12 5.25 -9.64 -7.10
CA TRP A 12 4.83 -10.90 -7.70
C TRP A 12 3.31 -11.03 -7.71
N PHE A 13 2.74 -11.46 -8.84
CA PHE A 13 1.30 -11.71 -8.98
C PHE A 13 1.04 -13.06 -9.67
N ASP A 14 -0.12 -13.63 -9.36
CA ASP A 14 -0.70 -14.71 -10.12
C ASP A 14 -1.67 -14.12 -11.18
N ARG A 15 -1.12 -13.71 -12.34
CA ARG A 15 -1.83 -13.14 -13.52
C ARG A 15 -2.48 -11.77 -13.36
N ASP A 16 -2.51 -11.21 -12.17
CA ASP A 16 -3.29 -9.99 -11.85
C ASP A 16 -2.47 -8.68 -11.85
N ALA A 17 -1.23 -8.70 -12.34
CA ALA A 17 -0.35 -7.52 -12.29
C ALA A 17 -0.97 -6.28 -12.91
N GLU A 18 -1.64 -6.41 -14.07
CA GLU A 18 -2.29 -5.28 -14.73
C GLU A 18 -3.52 -4.78 -13.94
N ALA A 19 -4.34 -5.68 -13.42
CA ALA A 19 -5.50 -5.32 -12.61
C ALA A 19 -5.08 -4.57 -11.33
N ALA A 20 -4.02 -5.03 -10.67
CA ALA A 20 -3.45 -4.37 -9.49
C ALA A 20 -2.90 -2.98 -9.83
N ALA A 21 -2.10 -2.87 -10.89
CA ALA A 21 -1.54 -1.59 -11.33
C ALA A 21 -2.64 -0.55 -11.65
N ARG A 22 -3.70 -0.97 -12.34
CA ARG A 22 -4.86 -0.11 -12.64
C ARG A 22 -5.60 0.32 -11.38
N PHE A 23 -5.78 -0.59 -10.43
CA PHE A 23 -6.40 -0.26 -9.14
C PHE A 23 -5.58 0.79 -8.39
N TYR A 24 -4.26 0.64 -8.30
CA TYR A 24 -3.39 1.61 -7.63
C TYR A 24 -3.41 2.97 -8.33
N ALA A 25 -3.38 2.97 -9.67
CA ALA A 25 -3.44 4.20 -10.47
C ALA A 25 -4.75 4.99 -10.28
N THR A 26 -5.86 4.32 -10.03
CA THR A 26 -7.15 4.99 -9.77
C THR A 26 -7.35 5.35 -8.30
N THR A 27 -6.63 4.71 -7.39
CA THR A 27 -6.79 4.91 -5.94
C THR A 27 -5.91 6.02 -5.40
N PHE A 28 -4.66 6.10 -5.86
CA PHE A 28 -3.65 6.99 -5.31
C PHE A 28 -3.22 8.08 -6.31
N PRO A 29 -2.89 9.29 -5.83
CA PRO A 29 -2.27 10.31 -6.67
C PRO A 29 -0.87 9.88 -7.09
N ASP A 30 -0.30 10.55 -8.10
CA ASP A 30 1.04 10.28 -8.63
C ASP A 30 1.29 8.79 -8.92
N SER A 31 0.25 8.14 -9.43
CA SER A 31 0.22 6.71 -9.73
C SER A 31 -0.29 6.51 -11.15
N ALA A 32 0.37 5.64 -11.91
CA ALA A 32 0.03 5.39 -13.30
C ALA A 32 0.48 3.99 -13.75
N VAL A 33 -0.25 3.43 -14.71
CA VAL A 33 0.18 2.24 -15.44
C VAL A 33 1.14 2.67 -16.55
N GLY A 34 2.29 2.03 -16.64
CA GLY A 34 3.30 2.23 -17.67
C GLY A 34 3.26 1.18 -18.78
N ALA A 35 4.44 0.75 -19.23
CA ALA A 35 4.54 -0.25 -20.28
C ALA A 35 4.08 -1.63 -19.84
N ILE A 36 3.46 -2.36 -20.76
CA ILE A 36 3.04 -3.75 -20.57
C ILE A 36 3.88 -4.61 -21.51
N HIS A 37 4.64 -5.54 -20.93
CA HIS A 37 5.52 -6.43 -21.65
C HIS A 37 4.95 -7.84 -21.68
N ARG A 38 4.87 -8.42 -22.87
CA ARG A 38 4.38 -9.77 -23.07
C ARG A 38 5.53 -10.77 -23.11
N ALA A 39 5.27 -11.99 -22.68
CA ALA A 39 6.22 -13.07 -22.66
C ALA A 39 6.72 -13.37 -24.08
N PRO A 40 8.03 -13.36 -24.34
CA PRO A 40 8.62 -13.68 -25.65
C PRO A 40 8.60 -15.19 -25.94
N GLY A 41 8.32 -16.03 -24.96
CA GLY A 41 8.23 -17.48 -25.03
C GLY A 41 7.48 -18.04 -23.82
N ASP A 42 7.25 -19.34 -23.83
CA ASP A 42 6.60 -20.03 -22.71
C ASP A 42 7.46 -19.96 -21.45
N TYR A 43 6.79 -19.93 -20.28
CA TYR A 43 7.43 -19.89 -18.97
C TYR A 43 6.62 -20.79 -17.99
N PRO A 44 7.12 -21.10 -16.76
CA PRO A 44 6.53 -22.17 -15.92
C PRO A 44 5.03 -22.06 -15.69
N ASP A 45 4.48 -20.84 -15.57
CA ASP A 45 3.05 -20.63 -15.28
C ASP A 45 2.33 -19.82 -16.38
N GLY A 46 2.87 -19.78 -17.59
CA GLY A 46 2.26 -19.05 -18.71
C GLY A 46 2.88 -19.40 -20.06
N GLN A 47 2.34 -18.78 -21.09
CA GLN A 47 2.72 -19.03 -22.47
C GLN A 47 3.16 -17.76 -23.19
N GLN A 48 3.80 -17.94 -24.34
CA GLN A 48 4.17 -16.83 -25.21
C GLN A 48 2.97 -15.92 -25.51
N GLY A 49 3.18 -14.62 -25.37
CA GLY A 49 2.16 -13.59 -25.61
C GLY A 49 1.36 -13.19 -24.38
N ASP A 50 1.40 -13.95 -23.29
CA ASP A 50 0.78 -13.55 -22.03
C ASP A 50 1.43 -12.26 -21.48
N VAL A 51 0.68 -11.47 -20.73
CA VAL A 51 1.24 -10.32 -19.99
C VAL A 51 2.19 -10.86 -18.94
N LEU A 52 3.47 -10.56 -19.05
CA LEU A 52 4.50 -11.03 -18.13
C LEU A 52 4.88 -9.95 -17.11
N VAL A 53 5.14 -8.74 -17.57
CA VAL A 53 5.56 -7.63 -16.71
C VAL A 53 4.74 -6.39 -17.02
N VAL A 54 4.28 -5.72 -15.97
CA VAL A 54 3.59 -4.43 -16.05
C VAL A 54 4.42 -3.40 -15.28
N GLU A 55 4.89 -2.37 -15.97
CA GLU A 55 5.51 -1.21 -15.32
C GLU A 55 4.43 -0.30 -14.76
N PHE A 56 4.61 0.21 -13.56
CA PHE A 56 3.70 1.19 -12.99
C PHE A 56 4.38 2.04 -11.91
N THR A 57 3.72 3.10 -11.52
CA THR A 57 4.12 3.91 -10.36
C THR A 57 3.01 3.89 -9.31
N VAL A 58 3.40 3.90 -8.05
CA VAL A 58 2.51 4.07 -6.90
C VAL A 58 3.03 5.21 -6.05
N LEU A 59 2.26 6.29 -5.93
CA LEU A 59 2.68 7.48 -5.17
C LEU A 59 4.10 7.95 -5.54
N GLY A 60 4.40 7.95 -6.84
CA GLY A 60 5.71 8.32 -7.38
C GLY A 60 6.79 7.24 -7.29
N LEU A 61 6.55 6.11 -6.63
CA LEU A 61 7.51 5.01 -6.56
C LEU A 61 7.43 4.12 -7.80
N PRO A 62 8.55 3.87 -8.51
CA PRO A 62 8.57 2.97 -9.64
C PRO A 62 8.43 1.51 -9.20
N CYS A 63 7.51 0.80 -9.81
CA CYS A 63 7.20 -0.59 -9.53
C CYS A 63 7.13 -1.42 -10.81
N LEU A 64 7.33 -2.72 -10.66
CA LEU A 64 7.03 -3.74 -11.66
C LEU A 64 6.04 -4.74 -11.07
N GLY A 65 5.02 -5.11 -11.82
CA GLY A 65 4.18 -6.27 -11.54
C GLY A 65 4.62 -7.44 -12.40
N LEU A 66 5.12 -8.50 -11.79
CA LEU A 66 5.52 -9.72 -12.48
C LEU A 66 4.41 -10.77 -12.33
N ASN A 67 3.86 -11.22 -13.43
CA ASN A 67 2.93 -12.36 -13.47
C ASN A 67 3.71 -13.67 -13.47
N GLY A 68 4.20 -14.06 -12.29
CA GLY A 68 5.03 -15.25 -12.12
C GLY A 68 4.27 -16.50 -11.70
N GLY A 69 2.94 -16.40 -11.52
CA GLY A 69 2.10 -17.54 -11.14
C GLY A 69 1.84 -17.67 -9.63
N PRO A 70 1.26 -18.77 -9.17
CA PRO A 70 0.76 -18.92 -7.79
C PRO A 70 1.83 -19.33 -6.76
N ALA A 71 3.10 -19.48 -7.15
CA ALA A 71 4.15 -20.06 -6.31
C ALA A 71 4.46 -19.22 -5.05
N PHE A 72 4.36 -17.89 -5.14
CA PHE A 72 4.68 -16.99 -4.02
C PHE A 72 3.49 -16.11 -3.67
N ARG A 73 3.34 -15.84 -2.37
CA ARG A 73 2.30 -14.96 -1.82
C ARG A 73 2.94 -13.84 -1.02
N HIS A 74 2.30 -12.68 -1.02
CA HIS A 74 2.70 -11.56 -0.19
C HIS A 74 2.41 -11.83 1.29
N SER A 75 3.19 -11.19 2.14
CA SER A 75 3.02 -11.21 3.58
C SER A 75 3.22 -9.82 4.18
N GLU A 76 2.94 -9.69 5.46
CA GLU A 76 3.12 -8.44 6.21
C GLU A 76 4.59 -8.03 6.39
N ALA A 77 5.54 -8.87 5.96
CA ALA A 77 6.97 -8.52 5.99
C ALA A 77 7.33 -7.37 5.05
N PHE A 78 6.48 -7.08 4.07
CA PHE A 78 6.55 -5.91 3.20
C PHE A 78 5.23 -5.13 3.26
N SER A 79 5.31 -3.81 3.24
CA SER A 79 4.15 -2.93 3.13
C SER A 79 4.50 -1.61 2.47
N PHE A 80 3.54 -1.03 1.77
CA PHE A 80 3.58 0.39 1.44
C PHE A 80 3.04 1.20 2.61
N GLN A 81 3.79 2.18 3.09
CA GLN A 81 3.29 3.16 4.05
C GLN A 81 2.87 4.43 3.30
N VAL A 82 1.60 4.79 3.44
CA VAL A 82 0.99 5.95 2.79
C VAL A 82 0.69 7.00 3.84
N ALA A 83 1.36 8.13 3.76
CA ALA A 83 1.07 9.28 4.61
C ALA A 83 -0.22 9.96 4.12
N THR A 84 -1.12 10.28 5.07
CA THR A 84 -2.33 11.06 4.82
C THR A 84 -2.34 12.30 5.71
N THR A 85 -3.09 13.32 5.31
CA THR A 85 -3.13 14.60 6.02
C THR A 85 -4.46 14.88 6.72
N THR A 86 -5.54 14.24 6.25
CA THR A 86 -6.90 14.42 6.76
C THR A 86 -7.58 13.08 7.02
N GLN A 87 -8.62 13.09 7.84
CA GLN A 87 -9.44 11.90 8.07
C GLN A 87 -10.14 11.44 6.78
N GLU A 88 -10.61 12.40 5.98
CA GLU A 88 -11.27 12.11 4.70
C GLU A 88 -10.33 11.36 3.73
N GLU A 89 -9.09 11.79 3.63
CA GLU A 89 -8.08 11.12 2.81
C GLU A 89 -7.75 9.72 3.34
N THR A 90 -7.59 9.60 4.66
CA THR A 90 -7.39 8.31 5.35
C THR A 90 -8.54 7.35 5.07
N ASP A 91 -9.77 7.82 5.22
CA ASP A 91 -10.99 7.04 4.97
C ASP A 91 -11.09 6.62 3.50
N ARG A 92 -10.79 7.50 2.58
CA ARG A 92 -10.84 7.24 1.14
C ARG A 92 -9.91 6.09 0.74
N TYR A 93 -8.65 6.12 1.14
CA TYR A 93 -7.70 5.06 0.80
C TYR A 93 -8.01 3.74 1.50
N TRP A 94 -8.32 3.81 2.80
CA TRP A 94 -8.74 2.64 3.56
C TRP A 94 -9.95 1.94 2.94
N ASN A 95 -11.00 2.70 2.67
CA ASN A 95 -12.24 2.15 2.14
C ASN A 95 -12.06 1.63 0.70
N ALA A 96 -11.22 2.27 -0.11
CA ALA A 96 -10.91 1.78 -1.45
C ALA A 96 -10.21 0.41 -1.41
N ILE A 97 -9.21 0.24 -0.55
CA ILE A 97 -8.46 -1.01 -0.42
C ILE A 97 -9.33 -2.13 0.15
N VAL A 98 -9.96 -1.87 1.29
CA VAL A 98 -10.78 -2.86 2.00
C VAL A 98 -12.04 -3.20 1.21
N GLY A 99 -12.69 -2.19 0.62
CA GLY A 99 -13.91 -2.36 -0.18
C GLY A 99 -13.69 -3.06 -1.52
N HIS A 100 -12.46 -3.13 -2.01
CA HIS A 100 -12.11 -3.84 -3.26
C HIS A 100 -11.61 -5.28 -3.01
N GLY A 101 -12.19 -5.96 -2.06
CA GLY A 101 -11.82 -7.34 -1.71
C GLY A 101 -10.61 -7.45 -0.80
N GLY A 102 -10.21 -6.36 -0.17
CA GLY A 102 -9.15 -6.32 0.82
C GLY A 102 -9.61 -6.72 2.23
N GLN A 103 -8.71 -6.62 3.18
CA GLN A 103 -8.94 -6.99 4.58
C GLN A 103 -8.41 -5.92 5.52
N GLU A 104 -9.18 -5.61 6.56
CA GLU A 104 -8.72 -4.77 7.66
C GLU A 104 -7.72 -5.52 8.54
N SER A 105 -6.74 -4.79 9.08
CA SER A 105 -5.88 -5.25 10.16
C SER A 105 -5.78 -4.18 11.24
N ALA A 106 -4.87 -4.34 12.20
CA ALA A 106 -4.71 -3.43 13.32
C ALA A 106 -3.81 -2.23 12.99
N CYS A 107 -3.92 -1.17 13.78
CA CYS A 107 -2.95 -0.05 13.81
C CYS A 107 -2.75 0.67 12.47
N GLY A 108 -3.78 0.81 11.67
CA GLY A 108 -3.71 1.46 10.36
C GLY A 108 -3.25 0.54 9.22
N TRP A 109 -3.05 -0.74 9.50
CA TRP A 109 -2.71 -1.73 8.48
C TRP A 109 -3.94 -2.32 7.83
N CYS A 110 -3.86 -2.56 6.53
CA CYS A 110 -4.83 -3.34 5.76
C CYS A 110 -4.11 -4.07 4.63
N LYS A 111 -4.78 -5.04 4.03
CA LYS A 111 -4.30 -5.75 2.83
C LYS A 111 -5.22 -5.47 1.67
N ASP A 112 -4.66 -5.40 0.48
CA ASP A 112 -5.47 -5.43 -0.72
C ASP A 112 -5.87 -6.87 -1.10
N ARG A 113 -6.70 -7.00 -2.13
CA ARG A 113 -7.17 -8.31 -2.59
C ARG A 113 -6.07 -9.24 -3.10
N TRP A 114 -4.90 -8.70 -3.43
CA TRP A 114 -3.73 -9.47 -3.88
C TRP A 114 -2.77 -9.84 -2.73
N GLY A 115 -3.12 -9.46 -1.50
CA GLY A 115 -2.36 -9.77 -0.31
C GLY A 115 -1.23 -8.80 0.01
N ILE A 116 -1.07 -7.72 -0.74
CA ILE A 116 -0.10 -6.68 -0.46
C ILE A 116 -0.59 -5.85 0.72
N SER A 117 0.31 -5.64 1.69
CA SER A 117 0.02 -4.89 2.90
C SER A 117 0.24 -3.39 2.69
N TRP A 118 -0.66 -2.61 3.27
CA TRP A 118 -0.67 -1.15 3.26
C TRP A 118 -0.77 -0.64 4.68
N GLN A 119 -0.02 0.42 4.98
CA GLN A 119 -0.15 1.20 6.21
C GLN A 119 -0.71 2.56 5.82
N ILE A 120 -1.98 2.83 6.14
CA ILE A 120 -2.58 4.15 5.94
C ILE A 120 -2.34 4.96 7.20
N THR A 121 -1.34 5.84 7.14
CA THR A 121 -0.72 6.46 8.32
C THR A 121 -0.88 7.97 8.27
N PRO A 122 -1.87 8.54 8.97
CA PRO A 122 -1.99 9.98 9.09
C PRO A 122 -0.72 10.60 9.71
N VAL A 123 -0.30 11.74 9.21
CA VAL A 123 0.87 12.46 9.74
C VAL A 123 0.71 12.83 11.21
N GLN A 124 -0.51 13.00 11.69
CA GLN A 124 -0.83 13.21 13.11
C GLN A 124 -0.39 12.03 13.97
N LEU A 125 -0.55 10.79 13.48
CA LEU A 125 -0.06 9.60 14.18
C LEU A 125 1.46 9.59 14.27
N THR A 126 2.16 9.85 13.17
CA THR A 126 3.62 9.91 13.16
C THR A 126 4.15 10.97 14.11
N ARG A 127 3.52 12.16 14.12
CA ARG A 127 3.87 13.24 15.07
C ARG A 127 3.59 12.86 16.53
N ALA A 128 2.52 12.11 16.76
CA ALA A 128 2.11 11.70 18.10
C ALA A 128 3.11 10.75 18.73
N TRP A 129 3.53 9.70 18.06
CA TRP A 129 4.48 8.74 18.64
C TRP A 129 5.92 9.28 18.74
N THR A 130 6.28 10.27 17.93
CA THR A 130 7.55 10.99 18.01
C THR A 130 7.49 12.21 18.93
N HIS A 131 6.39 12.41 19.65
CA HIS A 131 6.18 13.56 20.52
C HIS A 131 7.27 13.67 21.61
N PRO A 132 7.83 14.86 21.89
CA PRO A 132 8.89 15.04 22.88
C PRO A 132 8.45 14.67 24.31
N ASP A 133 7.18 14.93 24.67
CA ASP A 133 6.57 14.38 25.88
C ASP A 133 6.28 12.88 25.68
N ARG A 134 7.10 12.05 26.34
CA ARG A 134 7.00 10.60 26.23
C ARG A 134 5.70 10.02 26.80
N ALA A 135 5.08 10.68 27.76
CA ALA A 135 3.79 10.28 28.29
C ALA A 135 2.66 10.53 27.26
N ALA A 136 2.70 11.67 26.56
CA ALA A 136 1.78 11.94 25.45
C ALA A 136 1.98 10.96 24.30
N ALA A 137 3.23 10.67 23.91
CA ALA A 137 3.54 9.68 22.88
C ALA A 137 3.00 8.28 23.26
N LYS A 138 3.18 7.88 24.52
CA LYS A 138 2.66 6.59 25.00
C LYS A 138 1.14 6.52 24.93
N ARG A 139 0.42 7.56 25.35
CA ARG A 139 -1.06 7.58 25.27
C ARG A 139 -1.54 7.42 23.83
N ALA A 140 -0.92 8.13 22.89
CA ALA A 140 -1.26 8.01 21.47
C ALA A 140 -0.95 6.62 20.92
N PHE A 141 0.18 6.03 21.29
CA PHE A 141 0.55 4.68 20.90
C PHE A 141 -0.46 3.65 21.44
N ASP A 142 -0.82 3.74 22.73
CA ASP A 142 -1.81 2.85 23.36
C ASP A 142 -3.18 2.98 22.66
N ALA A 143 -3.60 4.21 22.31
CA ALA A 143 -4.82 4.44 21.55
C ALA A 143 -4.78 3.79 20.16
N MET A 144 -3.67 3.99 19.42
CA MET A 144 -3.47 3.37 18.11
C MET A 144 -3.59 1.84 18.17
N MET A 145 -3.03 1.21 19.21
CA MET A 145 -3.05 -0.25 19.37
C MET A 145 -4.46 -0.84 19.46
N THR A 146 -5.47 -0.03 19.75
CA THR A 146 -6.87 -0.46 19.77
C THR A 146 -7.62 -0.23 18.47
N MET A 147 -7.00 0.45 17.49
CA MET A 147 -7.63 0.83 16.24
C MET A 147 -7.37 -0.19 15.14
N LYS A 148 -8.28 -0.22 14.17
CA LYS A 148 -8.03 -0.73 12.82
C LYS A 148 -7.65 0.43 11.91
N LYS A 149 -8.61 1.09 11.29
CA LYS A 149 -8.40 2.38 10.64
C LYS A 149 -8.06 3.45 11.68
N ILE A 150 -7.09 4.29 11.39
CA ILE A 150 -6.70 5.35 12.33
C ILE A 150 -7.77 6.45 12.38
N ASP A 151 -8.17 6.78 13.59
CA ASP A 151 -9.01 7.93 13.93
C ASP A 151 -8.11 9.07 14.42
N ILE A 152 -7.97 10.09 13.59
CA ILE A 152 -7.11 11.24 13.87
C ILE A 152 -7.56 11.98 15.13
N ALA A 153 -8.88 12.19 15.30
CA ALA A 153 -9.39 12.90 16.47
C ALA A 153 -9.11 12.15 17.77
N ALA A 154 -9.23 10.83 17.76
CA ALA A 154 -8.89 9.98 18.91
C ALA A 154 -7.39 10.00 19.23
N ILE A 155 -6.51 10.01 18.22
CA ILE A 155 -5.06 10.17 18.42
C ILE A 155 -4.74 11.53 19.05
N GLU A 156 -5.32 12.62 18.54
CA GLU A 156 -5.10 13.97 19.07
C GLU A 156 -5.64 14.12 20.51
N ALA A 157 -6.80 13.54 20.81
CA ALA A 157 -7.36 13.49 22.15
C ALA A 157 -6.44 12.75 23.12
N ALA A 158 -5.89 11.59 22.71
CA ALA A 158 -4.94 10.83 23.50
C ALA A 158 -3.65 11.62 23.81
N VAL A 159 -3.09 12.31 22.81
CA VAL A 159 -1.94 13.22 23.02
C VAL A 159 -2.28 14.28 24.08
N ALA A 160 -3.46 14.88 24.00
CA ALA A 160 -3.91 15.91 24.93
C ALA A 160 -4.31 15.38 26.34
N GLY A 161 -4.36 14.05 26.52
CA GLY A 161 -4.76 13.43 27.80
C GLY A 161 -6.27 13.49 28.07
N ARG A 162 -7.07 13.48 27.02
CA ARG A 162 -8.53 13.53 27.05
C ARG A 162 -9.13 12.21 26.58
#